data_9065cf628fea0b9307e0de8be8ab33e5
#
_entry.id   9065cf628fea0b9307e0de8be8ab33e5
#
_cell.length_a   1.000
_cell.length_b   1.000
_cell.length_c   1.000
_cell.angle_alpha   90.00
_cell.angle_beta   90.00
_cell.angle_gamma   90.00
#
_symmetry.space_group_name_H-M   'P 1'
#
loop_
_entity.id
_entity.type
_entity.pdbx_description
1 polymer ?
#
loop_
_entity_poly.entity_id
_entity_poly.type
_entity_poly.pdbx_seq_one_letter_code
_entity_poly.pdbx_strand_id
1 'polypeptide(L)'
;GSQQLIRIYLEQMLIYMIRRNSSPPMTVPVSQFVNLKNNSAVYKRVIAYMEDHIRENITLCDLCHDNMIGRSQLQKIFQEQHQCGAMDFFSRLKIAYARQLIRENQMNFTQISEFLGYSSIHYFSRQFKKISGMTPTEYITSIKALSERERQ
;
A
#
# COMPACT_ATOMS: atom_id res chain seq x y z
N GLY A 1 -15.82 -9.55 0.30
CA GLY A 1 -15.47 -8.66 -0.03
C GLY A 1 -14.33 -7.63 -0.10
N SER A 2 -14.02 -6.91 0.99
CA SER A 2 -13.00 -5.84 0.96
C SER A 2 -11.56 -6.35 0.69
N GLN A 3 -11.26 -7.60 1.03
CA GLN A 3 -9.94 -8.19 0.76
C GLN A 3 -9.68 -8.44 -0.73
N GLN A 4 -10.69 -8.72 -1.53
CA GLN A 4 -10.56 -8.86 -2.98
C GLN A 4 -10.30 -7.53 -3.70
N LEU A 5 -10.85 -6.44 -3.20
CA LEU A 5 -10.64 -5.08 -3.75
C LEU A 5 -9.21 -4.59 -3.51
N ILE A 6 -8.62 -4.89 -2.35
CA ILE A 6 -7.21 -4.57 -2.05
C ILE A 6 -6.28 -5.36 -2.98
N ARG A 7 -6.57 -6.63 -3.25
CA ARG A 7 -5.83 -7.44 -4.22
C ARG A 7 -5.90 -6.86 -5.63
N ILE A 8 -7.06 -6.45 -6.08
CA ILE A 8 -7.25 -5.82 -7.40
C ILE A 8 -6.47 -4.50 -7.50
N TYR A 9 -6.46 -3.69 -6.46
CA TYR A 9 -5.69 -2.44 -6.42
C TYR A 9 -4.18 -2.67 -6.41
N LEU A 10 -3.71 -3.68 -5.67
CA LEU A 10 -2.31 -4.10 -5.66
C LEU A 10 -1.89 -4.71 -7.00
N GLU A 11 -2.74 -5.51 -7.62
CA GLU A 11 -2.50 -6.05 -8.97
C GLU A 11 -2.45 -4.94 -10.02
N GLN A 12 -3.32 -3.96 -9.97
CA GLN A 12 -3.28 -2.79 -10.87
C GLN A 12 -2.05 -1.91 -10.63
N MET A 13 -1.65 -1.68 -9.37
CA MET A 13 -0.39 -1.00 -9.07
C MET A 13 0.83 -1.80 -9.56
N LEU A 14 0.82 -3.12 -9.41
CA LEU A 14 1.88 -4.02 -9.90
C LEU A 14 1.94 -4.02 -11.42
N ILE A 15 0.82 -4.08 -12.12
CA ILE A 15 0.74 -4.05 -13.60
C ILE A 15 1.22 -2.69 -14.12
N TYR A 16 0.87 -1.58 -13.47
CA TYR A 16 1.33 -0.25 -13.83
C TYR A 16 2.85 -0.09 -13.67
N MET A 17 3.42 -0.69 -12.62
CA MET A 17 4.87 -0.67 -12.38
C MET A 17 5.64 -1.62 -13.32
N ILE A 18 5.09 -2.78 -13.65
CA ILE A 18 5.70 -3.73 -14.61
C ILE A 18 5.78 -3.13 -16.00
N ARG A 19 4.77 -2.38 -16.44
CA ARG A 19 4.78 -1.69 -17.76
C ARG A 19 5.83 -0.60 -17.85
N ARG A 20 6.25 -0.02 -16.73
CA ARG A 20 7.25 1.05 -16.69
C ARG A 20 8.70 0.52 -16.70
N ASN A 21 8.91 -0.76 -16.41
CA ASN A 21 10.23 -1.39 -16.27
C ASN A 21 10.51 -2.46 -17.34
N SER A 22 9.91 -2.39 -18.52
CA SER A 22 10.31 -3.27 -19.63
C SER A 22 11.65 -2.82 -20.23
N SER A 23 12.72 -3.09 -19.49
CA SER A 23 14.07 -3.11 -20.02
C SER A 23 14.35 -4.49 -20.64
N PRO A 24 15.15 -4.57 -21.71
CA PRO A 24 15.41 -5.83 -22.41
C PRO A 24 16.09 -6.86 -21.51
N PRO A 25 15.92 -8.16 -21.79
CA PRO A 25 16.42 -9.23 -20.93
C PRO A 25 17.96 -9.25 -20.96
N MET A 26 18.58 -8.78 -19.88
CA MET A 26 19.96 -9.14 -19.60
C MET A 26 20.01 -10.57 -19.10
N THR A 27 20.91 -11.37 -19.66
CA THR A 27 21.22 -12.72 -19.20
C THR A 27 21.67 -12.71 -17.75
N VAL A 28 20.78 -13.10 -16.84
CA VAL A 28 21.01 -13.06 -15.39
C VAL A 28 21.62 -14.42 -14.95
N PRO A 29 22.71 -14.44 -14.16
CA PRO A 29 23.29 -15.69 -13.64
C PRO A 29 22.30 -16.50 -12.79
N VAL A 30 22.39 -17.84 -12.81
CA VAL A 30 21.49 -18.75 -12.10
C VAL A 30 21.38 -18.44 -10.60
N SER A 31 22.45 -17.98 -9.96
CA SER A 31 22.46 -17.57 -8.57
C SER A 31 21.52 -16.37 -8.28
N GLN A 32 21.35 -15.48 -9.26
CA GLN A 32 20.41 -14.37 -9.15
C GLN A 32 18.95 -14.83 -9.36
N PHE A 33 18.71 -15.85 -10.18
CA PHE A 33 17.36 -16.42 -10.32
C PHE A 33 16.85 -17.07 -9.02
N VAL A 34 17.70 -17.73 -8.27
CA VAL A 34 17.34 -18.31 -6.95
C VAL A 34 17.02 -17.18 -5.96
N ASN A 35 17.82 -16.12 -5.94
CA ASN A 35 17.58 -14.95 -5.10
C ASN A 35 16.30 -14.20 -5.50
N LEU A 36 16.02 -14.06 -6.78
CA LEU A 36 14.78 -13.45 -7.28
C LEU A 36 13.55 -14.25 -6.88
N LYS A 37 13.59 -15.58 -6.96
CA LYS A 37 12.49 -16.45 -6.50
C LYS A 37 12.28 -16.34 -4.98
N ASN A 38 13.34 -16.35 -4.21
CA ASN A 38 13.28 -16.20 -2.76
C ASN A 38 12.76 -14.80 -2.37
N ASN A 39 13.23 -13.75 -3.02
CA ASN A 39 12.77 -12.40 -2.78
C ASN A 39 11.29 -12.21 -3.16
N SER A 40 10.83 -12.86 -4.23
CA SER A 40 9.41 -12.84 -4.62
C SER A 40 8.51 -13.53 -3.59
N ALA A 41 8.93 -14.67 -3.04
CA ALA A 41 8.18 -15.37 -1.99
C ALA A 41 8.15 -14.56 -0.69
N VAL A 42 9.28 -13.99 -0.29
CA VAL A 42 9.38 -13.11 0.88
C VAL A 42 8.54 -11.85 0.71
N TYR A 43 8.61 -11.22 -0.45
CA TYR A 43 7.80 -10.06 -0.79
C TYR A 43 6.30 -10.33 -0.64
N LYS A 44 5.80 -11.41 -1.22
CA LYS A 44 4.39 -11.82 -1.11
C LYS A 44 3.96 -12.06 0.33
N ARG A 45 4.82 -12.71 1.13
CA ARG A 45 4.56 -12.95 2.55
C ARG A 45 4.48 -11.66 3.35
N VAL A 46 5.38 -10.71 3.10
CA VAL A 46 5.38 -9.39 3.75
C VAL A 46 4.14 -8.59 3.38
N ILE A 47 3.75 -8.58 2.12
CA ILE A 47 2.51 -7.91 1.67
C ILE A 47 1.28 -8.52 2.36
N ALA A 48 1.17 -9.85 2.40
CA ALA A 48 0.08 -10.53 3.10
C ALA A 48 0.03 -10.18 4.58
N TYR A 49 1.19 -10.11 5.24
CA TYR A 49 1.30 -9.66 6.62
C TYR A 49 0.81 -8.21 6.80
N MET A 50 1.23 -7.31 5.92
CA MET A 50 0.77 -5.91 5.94
C MET A 50 -0.75 -5.80 5.76
N GLU A 51 -1.33 -6.58 4.85
CA GLU A 51 -2.78 -6.60 4.63
C GLU A 51 -3.53 -7.11 5.85
N ASP A 52 -3.05 -8.18 6.48
CA ASP A 52 -3.66 -8.76 7.70
C ASP A 52 -3.58 -7.80 8.89
N HIS A 53 -2.55 -6.96 8.95
CA HIS A 53 -2.29 -6.00 10.02
C HIS A 53 -2.61 -4.54 9.62
N ILE A 54 -3.43 -4.34 8.60
CA ILE A 54 -3.77 -3.00 8.07
C ILE A 54 -4.43 -2.10 9.13
N ARG A 55 -5.08 -2.68 10.11
CA ARG A 55 -5.74 -1.98 11.20
C ARG A 55 -4.83 -1.69 12.39
N GLU A 56 -3.62 -2.17 12.36
CA GLU A 56 -2.66 -2.10 13.45
C GLU A 56 -1.56 -1.07 13.15
N ASN A 57 -0.91 -0.64 14.21
CA ASN A 57 0.25 0.24 14.12
C ASN A 57 1.52 -0.58 14.27
N ILE A 58 1.92 -1.28 13.23
CA ILE A 58 3.14 -2.09 13.20
C ILE A 58 4.38 -1.25 12.97
N THR A 59 5.49 -1.71 13.54
CA THR A 59 6.81 -1.11 13.34
C THR A 59 7.64 -1.89 12.33
N LEU A 60 8.75 -1.29 11.88
CA LEU A 60 9.70 -1.98 11.02
C LEU A 60 10.30 -3.22 11.72
N CYS A 61 10.49 -3.16 13.05
CA CYS A 61 10.96 -4.29 13.84
C CYS A 61 9.96 -5.44 13.84
N ASP A 62 8.67 -5.16 14.03
CA ASP A 62 7.61 -6.17 13.97
C ASP A 62 7.57 -6.85 12.60
N LEU A 63 7.67 -6.04 11.55
CA LEU A 63 7.67 -6.52 10.17
C LEU A 63 8.84 -7.46 9.87
N CYS A 64 10.03 -7.10 10.34
CA CYS A 64 11.24 -7.91 10.19
C CYS A 64 11.17 -9.20 11.03
N HIS A 65 10.79 -9.07 12.29
CA HIS A 65 10.74 -10.19 13.24
C HIS A 65 9.72 -11.25 12.82
N ASP A 66 8.49 -10.83 12.56
CA ASP A 66 7.39 -11.76 12.27
C ASP A 66 7.52 -12.42 10.88
N ASN A 67 8.23 -11.79 9.97
CA ASN A 67 8.52 -12.36 8.65
C ASN A 67 9.90 -13.01 8.53
N MET A 68 10.66 -13.07 9.61
CA MET A 68 12.02 -13.65 9.66
C MET A 68 12.93 -13.11 8.54
N ILE A 69 12.94 -11.80 8.37
CA ILE A 69 13.73 -11.12 7.33
C ILE A 69 14.61 -10.03 7.96
N GLY A 70 15.82 -9.91 7.48
CA GLY A 70 16.72 -8.84 7.88
C GLY A 70 16.27 -7.48 7.34
N ARG A 71 16.53 -6.42 8.10
CA ARG A 71 16.16 -5.04 7.76
C ARG A 71 16.70 -4.61 6.38
N SER A 72 17.97 -4.92 6.10
CA SER A 72 18.61 -4.56 4.83
C SER A 72 17.98 -5.27 3.65
N GLN A 73 17.65 -6.56 3.80
CA GLN A 73 16.99 -7.34 2.75
C GLN A 73 15.58 -6.83 2.49
N LEU A 74 14.82 -6.52 3.54
CA LEU A 74 13.47 -5.95 3.42
C LEU A 74 13.50 -4.61 2.68
N GLN A 75 14.39 -3.70 3.08
CA GLN A 75 14.55 -2.40 2.42
C GLN A 75 14.95 -2.54 0.95
N LYS A 76 15.87 -3.46 0.64
CA LYS A 76 16.30 -3.73 -0.72
C LYS A 76 15.13 -4.20 -1.59
N ILE A 77 14.32 -5.15 -1.11
CA ILE A 77 13.16 -5.68 -1.83
C ILE A 77 12.15 -4.57 -2.16
N PHE A 78 11.79 -3.75 -1.17
CA PHE A 78 10.83 -2.67 -1.38
C PHE A 78 11.39 -1.53 -2.22
N GLN A 79 12.68 -1.22 -2.09
CA GLN A 79 13.33 -0.23 -2.93
C GLN A 79 13.36 -0.66 -4.40
N GLU A 80 13.65 -1.93 -4.69
CA GLU A 80 13.64 -2.47 -6.05
C GLU A 80 12.25 -2.54 -6.66
N GLN A 81 11.23 -2.90 -5.87
CA GLN A 81 9.86 -3.09 -6.36
C GLN A 81 9.05 -1.78 -6.43
N HIS A 82 9.25 -0.88 -5.49
CA HIS A 82 8.38 0.29 -5.29
C HIS A 82 9.13 1.62 -5.20
N GLN A 83 10.45 1.60 -5.21
CA GLN A 83 11.30 2.79 -5.04
C GLN A 83 11.00 3.55 -3.74
N CYS A 84 10.58 2.84 -2.71
CA CYS A 84 10.30 3.38 -1.37
C CYS A 84 10.64 2.36 -0.29
N GLY A 85 10.67 2.80 0.97
CA GLY A 85 10.84 1.91 2.12
C GLY A 85 9.59 1.07 2.40
N ALA A 86 9.76 -0.04 3.13
CA ALA A 86 8.65 -0.92 3.50
C ALA A 86 7.56 -0.20 4.32
N MET A 87 7.93 0.66 5.24
CA MET A 87 6.97 1.42 6.06
C MET A 87 6.25 2.50 5.27
N ASP A 88 6.91 3.14 4.31
CA ASP A 88 6.25 4.06 3.37
C ASP A 88 5.23 3.33 2.51
N PHE A 89 5.55 2.13 2.05
CA PHE A 89 4.61 1.29 1.33
C PHE A 89 3.41 0.92 2.19
N PHE A 90 3.61 0.55 3.45
CA PHE A 90 2.53 0.25 4.38
C PHE A 90 1.62 1.47 4.62
N SER A 91 2.19 2.66 4.76
CA SER A 91 1.42 3.91 4.85
C SER A 91 0.58 4.17 3.59
N ARG A 92 1.13 3.96 2.41
CA ARG A 92 0.39 4.06 1.13
C ARG A 92 -0.74 3.04 1.04
N LEU A 93 -0.51 1.82 1.53
CA LEU A 93 -1.52 0.77 1.58
C LEU A 93 -2.69 1.16 2.49
N LYS A 94 -2.41 1.71 3.68
CA LYS A 94 -3.44 2.24 4.59
C LYS A 94 -4.27 3.37 3.96
N ILE A 95 -3.62 4.29 3.27
CA ILE A 95 -4.32 5.40 2.60
C ILE A 95 -5.16 4.92 1.41
N ALA A 96 -4.69 3.92 0.66
CA ALA A 96 -5.49 3.29 -0.40
C ALA A 96 -6.77 2.65 0.18
N TYR A 97 -6.65 1.99 1.33
CA TYR A 97 -7.79 1.43 2.05
C TYR A 97 -8.73 2.52 2.57
N ALA A 98 -8.18 3.61 3.10
CA ALA A 98 -8.96 4.78 3.54
C ALA A 98 -9.79 5.38 2.40
N ARG A 99 -9.21 5.52 1.21
CA ARG A 99 -9.92 5.97 0.01
C ARG A 99 -11.12 5.08 -0.31
N GLN A 100 -10.96 3.77 -0.20
CA GLN A 100 -12.04 2.83 -0.43
C GLN A 100 -13.15 3.01 0.60
N LEU A 101 -12.82 3.12 1.89
CA LEU A 101 -13.79 3.35 2.94
C LEU A 101 -14.56 4.68 2.78
N ILE A 102 -13.89 5.72 2.30
CA ILE A 102 -14.52 7.01 1.96
C ILE A 102 -15.51 6.85 0.80
N ARG A 103 -15.14 6.11 -0.24
CA ARG A 103 -16.04 5.84 -1.39
C ARG A 103 -17.28 5.06 -0.99
N GLU A 104 -17.14 4.09 -0.10
CA GLU A 104 -18.25 3.30 0.43
C GLU A 104 -19.18 4.12 1.33
N ASN A 105 -18.73 5.25 1.83
CA ASN A 105 -19.50 6.21 2.65
C ASN A 105 -20.20 5.56 3.87
N GLN A 106 -19.58 4.55 4.45
CA GLN A 106 -20.12 3.83 5.62
C GLN A 106 -19.56 4.35 6.95
N MET A 107 -18.44 5.07 6.91
CA MET A 107 -17.72 5.57 8.07
C MET A 107 -17.35 7.04 7.88
N ASN A 108 -17.37 7.80 8.98
CA ASN A 108 -16.82 9.14 9.00
C ASN A 108 -15.29 9.10 9.12
N PHE A 109 -14.61 10.24 8.96
CA PHE A 109 -13.15 10.31 8.98
C PHE A 109 -12.53 9.89 10.32
N THR A 110 -13.19 10.19 11.43
CA THR A 110 -12.77 9.75 12.76
C THR A 110 -12.80 8.23 12.87
N GLN A 111 -13.89 7.62 12.46
CA GLN A 111 -14.05 6.16 12.43
C GLN A 111 -13.03 5.47 11.52
N ILE A 112 -12.76 6.03 10.33
CA ILE A 112 -11.73 5.53 9.40
C ILE A 112 -10.35 5.61 10.03
N SER A 113 -10.02 6.73 10.66
CA SER A 113 -8.76 6.93 11.36
C SER A 113 -8.55 5.89 12.46
N GLU A 114 -9.55 5.66 13.31
CA GLU A 114 -9.50 4.65 14.36
C GLU A 114 -9.43 3.23 13.80
N PHE A 115 -10.22 2.94 12.78
CA PHE A 115 -10.24 1.63 12.12
C PHE A 115 -8.87 1.24 11.55
N LEU A 116 -8.15 2.19 10.97
CA LEU A 116 -6.82 1.98 10.39
C LEU A 116 -5.67 2.10 11.41
N GLY A 117 -5.98 2.25 12.69
CA GLY A 117 -4.98 2.29 13.76
C GLY A 117 -4.16 3.57 13.84
N TYR A 118 -4.66 4.68 13.31
CA TYR A 118 -4.00 5.99 13.47
C TYR A 118 -4.21 6.53 14.90
N SER A 119 -3.17 7.16 15.43
CA SER A 119 -3.20 7.73 16.78
C SER A 119 -4.14 8.92 16.93
N SER A 120 -4.39 9.64 15.85
CA SER A 120 -5.33 10.77 15.81
C SER A 120 -5.84 11.02 14.40
N ILE A 121 -7.01 11.67 14.31
CA ILE A 121 -7.56 12.12 13.03
C ILE A 121 -6.66 13.17 12.34
N HIS A 122 -5.95 13.98 13.11
CA HIS A 122 -5.02 14.98 12.57
C HIS A 122 -3.81 14.31 11.90
N TYR A 123 -3.26 13.28 12.51
CA TYR A 123 -2.18 12.49 11.93
C TYR A 123 -2.64 11.76 10.67
N PHE A 124 -3.81 11.14 10.71
CA PHE A 124 -4.46 10.53 9.55
C PHE A 124 -4.61 11.52 8.39
N SER A 125 -5.18 12.70 8.64
CA SER A 125 -5.41 13.73 7.62
C SER A 125 -4.11 14.21 6.99
N ARG A 126 -3.05 14.38 7.77
CA ARG A 126 -1.71 14.74 7.27
C ARG A 126 -1.11 13.65 6.39
N GLN A 127 -1.20 12.40 6.81
CA GLN A 127 -0.72 11.27 6.01
C GLN A 127 -1.51 11.11 4.73
N PHE A 128 -2.83 11.25 4.81
CA PHE A 128 -3.71 11.21 3.63
C PHE A 128 -3.32 12.30 2.62
N LYS A 129 -3.15 13.53 3.06
CA LYS A 129 -2.72 14.64 2.19
C LYS A 129 -1.32 14.41 1.60
N LYS A 130 -0.38 13.95 2.40
CA LYS A 130 0.99 13.66 1.96
C LYS A 130 1.03 12.61 0.85
N ILE A 131 0.22 11.57 0.96
CA ILE A 131 0.22 10.44 0.02
C ILE A 131 -0.72 10.69 -1.17
N SER A 132 -1.88 11.30 -0.93
CA SER A 132 -2.92 11.52 -1.95
C SER A 132 -2.83 12.86 -2.66
N GLY A 133 -2.09 13.83 -2.10
CA GLY A 133 -2.01 15.19 -2.62
C GLY A 133 -3.18 16.09 -2.20
N MET A 134 -4.21 15.56 -1.55
CA MET A 134 -5.39 16.29 -1.09
C MET A 134 -5.87 15.77 0.27
N THR A 135 -6.60 16.60 1.00
CA THR A 135 -7.19 16.21 2.28
C THR A 135 -8.34 15.20 2.08
N PRO A 136 -8.73 14.44 3.13
CA PRO A 136 -9.90 13.56 3.04
C PRO A 136 -11.19 14.29 2.63
N THR A 137 -11.37 15.52 3.10
CA THR A 137 -12.53 16.37 2.75
C THR A 137 -12.52 16.78 1.27
N GLU A 138 -11.38 17.21 0.76
CA GLU A 138 -11.20 17.53 -0.67
C GLU A 138 -11.44 16.29 -1.54
N TYR A 139 -10.99 15.12 -1.08
CA TYR A 139 -11.16 13.86 -1.80
C TYR A 139 -12.64 13.47 -1.92
N ILE A 140 -13.41 13.53 -0.83
CA ILE A 140 -14.86 13.23 -0.89
C ILE A 140 -15.62 14.22 -1.77
N THR A 141 -15.24 15.49 -1.75
CA THR A 141 -15.81 16.52 -2.61
C THR A 141 -15.54 16.25 -4.09
N SER A 142 -14.32 15.83 -4.42
CA SER A 142 -13.95 15.47 -5.79
C SER A 142 -14.73 14.26 -6.32
N ILE A 143 -14.96 13.26 -5.48
CA ILE A 143 -15.77 12.07 -5.85
C ILE A 143 -17.22 12.46 -6.13
N LYS A 144 -17.82 13.29 -5.29
CA LYS A 144 -19.20 13.76 -5.47
C LYS A 144 -19.35 14.55 -6.76
N ALA A 145 -18.41 15.46 -7.06
CA ALA A 145 -18.41 16.22 -8.32
C ALA A 145 -18.31 15.34 -9.56
N LEU A 146 -17.52 14.27 -9.51
CA LEU A 146 -17.40 13.30 -10.63
C LEU A 146 -18.70 12.52 -10.83
N SER A 147 -19.32 12.04 -9.74
CA SER A 147 -20.57 11.28 -9.81
C SER A 147 -21.76 12.09 -10.32
N GLU A 148 -21.74 13.40 -10.08
CA GLU A 148 -22.77 14.32 -10.61
C GLU A 148 -22.61 14.56 -12.12
N ARG A 149 -21.37 14.62 -12.62
CA ARG A 149 -21.10 14.75 -14.06
C ARG A 149 -21.51 13.52 -14.87
N GLU A 150 -21.34 12.34 -14.30
CA GLU A 150 -21.73 11.08 -14.96
C GLU A 150 -23.24 10.88 -15.04
N ARG A 151 -24.03 11.61 -14.24
CA ARG A 151 -25.50 11.58 -14.24
C ARG A 151 -26.15 12.57 -15.20
N GLN A 152 -25.38 13.47 -15.79
CA GLN A 152 -25.84 14.45 -16.78
C GLN A 152 -25.57 13.96 -18.19
#